data_49d564c5b06de17d2d06634426c614e7
#
_entry.id   49d564c5b06de17d2d06634426c614e7
#
_cell.length_a   1.000
_cell.length_b   1.000
_cell.length_c   1.000
_cell.angle_alpha   90.00
_cell.angle_beta   90.00
_cell.angle_gamma   90.00
#
_symmetry.space_group_name_H-M   'P 1'
#
loop_
_entity.id
_entity.type
_entity.pdbx_description
1 polymer ?
#
loop_
_entity_poly.entity_id
_entity_poly.type
_entity_poly.pdbx_seq_one_letter_code
_entity_poly.pdbx_strand_id
1 'polypeptide(L)'
;LELFSARGYDAVSVGGLAQAVGIKAPSLYNHFPGKQAIFEALTASTEEQYEADTGKIDIHVQDVAQDIPVFMEISEDFLYDKVRQIFEYSLHDETISRFRRMMTLEQFRSPELAALYSKRYVERILAYHAGIFRALIASGEIRAEDPDALAMMYVAPVLTLIGICDRQPEREAECLEKLRQHVSLFFRMVHLGVSDAGRETTIENPNQPDAKTQC
;
A
#
# COMPACT_ATOMS: atom_id res chain seq x y z
N LEU A 1 7.77 14.17 -16.70
CA LEU A 1 6.73 14.16 -15.67
C LEU A 1 6.02 15.51 -15.54
N GLU A 2 6.75 16.63 -15.37
CA GLU A 2 6.20 17.98 -15.14
C GLU A 2 5.12 18.38 -16.13
N LEU A 3 5.35 18.21 -17.45
CA LEU A 3 4.35 18.56 -18.45
C LEU A 3 3.05 17.73 -18.33
N PHE A 4 3.19 16.43 -18.11
CA PHE A 4 2.03 15.55 -17.95
C PHE A 4 1.25 15.91 -16.68
N SER A 5 1.94 16.16 -15.57
CA SER A 5 1.27 16.52 -14.31
C SER A 5 0.62 17.89 -14.34
N ALA A 6 1.17 18.84 -15.13
CA ALA A 6 0.63 20.19 -15.22
C ALA A 6 -0.53 20.34 -16.22
N ARG A 7 -0.53 19.56 -17.31
CA ARG A 7 -1.46 19.75 -18.44
C ARG A 7 -2.38 18.56 -18.70
N GLY A 8 -2.11 17.42 -18.04
CA GLY A 8 -2.76 16.14 -18.31
C GLY A 8 -2.13 15.42 -19.53
N TYR A 9 -2.38 14.12 -19.59
CA TYR A 9 -1.78 13.27 -20.63
C TYR A 9 -2.20 13.71 -22.06
N ASP A 10 -3.48 14.00 -22.29
CA ASP A 10 -4.01 14.28 -23.61
C ASP A 10 -3.50 15.60 -24.20
N ALA A 11 -3.37 16.63 -23.37
CA ALA A 11 -2.94 17.96 -23.81
C ALA A 11 -1.44 18.08 -24.13
N VAL A 12 -0.63 17.07 -23.79
CA VAL A 12 0.80 17.05 -24.04
C VAL A 12 1.09 16.36 -25.37
N SER A 13 1.84 17.02 -26.26
CA SER A 13 2.32 16.48 -27.53
C SER A 13 3.78 16.05 -27.45
N VAL A 14 4.20 15.13 -28.34
CA VAL A 14 5.62 14.73 -28.46
C VAL A 14 6.51 15.93 -28.81
N GLY A 15 6.01 16.86 -29.62
CA GLY A 15 6.73 18.12 -29.92
C GLY A 15 6.91 18.99 -28.66
N GLY A 16 5.87 19.10 -27.81
CA GLY A 16 5.95 19.83 -26.54
C GLY A 16 6.95 19.18 -25.56
N LEU A 17 6.98 17.83 -25.52
CA LEU A 17 7.97 17.11 -24.72
C LEU A 17 9.39 17.35 -25.21
N ALA A 18 9.62 17.26 -26.52
CA ALA A 18 10.93 17.54 -27.13
C ALA A 18 11.39 18.96 -26.81
N GLN A 19 10.53 19.96 -26.97
CA GLN A 19 10.82 21.35 -26.64
C GLN A 19 11.21 21.54 -25.17
N ALA A 20 10.48 20.87 -24.25
CA ALA A 20 10.73 20.98 -22.80
C ALA A 20 12.09 20.43 -22.38
N VAL A 21 12.62 19.43 -23.09
CA VAL A 21 13.97 18.86 -22.84
C VAL A 21 15.04 19.42 -23.79
N GLY A 22 14.72 20.45 -24.56
CA GLY A 22 15.69 21.17 -25.41
C GLY A 22 16.17 20.39 -26.64
N ILE A 23 15.41 19.41 -27.14
CA ILE A 23 15.74 18.63 -28.34
C ILE A 23 14.68 18.82 -29.44
N LYS A 24 15.03 18.38 -30.68
CA LYS A 24 14.06 18.38 -31.77
C LYS A 24 13.15 17.15 -31.74
N ALA A 25 11.89 17.28 -32.11
CA ALA A 25 10.92 16.17 -32.13
C ALA A 25 11.41 14.92 -32.89
N PRO A 26 12.10 15.02 -34.09
CA PRO A 26 12.67 13.84 -34.74
C PRO A 26 13.68 13.06 -33.86
N SER A 27 14.45 13.74 -33.03
CA SER A 27 15.41 13.08 -32.11
C SER A 27 14.64 12.25 -31.04
N LEU A 28 13.49 12.74 -30.55
CA LEU A 28 12.68 12.02 -29.60
C LEU A 28 12.01 10.79 -30.23
N TYR A 29 11.58 10.92 -31.48
CA TYR A 29 11.00 9.79 -32.26
C TYR A 29 12.01 8.67 -32.55
N ASN A 30 13.33 8.95 -32.56
CA ASN A 30 14.34 7.91 -32.71
C ASN A 30 14.41 6.96 -31.48
N HIS A 31 13.94 7.42 -30.32
CA HIS A 31 13.95 6.65 -29.07
C HIS A 31 12.57 6.12 -28.69
N PHE A 32 11.53 6.87 -29.02
CA PHE A 32 10.14 6.54 -28.63
C PHE A 32 9.23 6.65 -29.83
N PRO A 33 8.48 5.59 -30.18
CA PRO A 33 7.59 5.62 -31.35
C PRO A 33 6.41 6.59 -31.19
N GLY A 34 6.14 7.10 -29.98
CA GLY A 34 5.06 8.03 -29.71
C GLY A 34 4.94 8.43 -28.24
N LYS A 35 3.92 9.23 -27.94
CA LYS A 35 3.65 9.73 -26.58
C LYS A 35 3.42 8.60 -25.57
N GLN A 36 2.72 7.53 -26.00
CA GLN A 36 2.45 6.38 -25.16
C GLN A 36 3.76 5.71 -24.68
N ALA A 37 4.69 5.47 -25.58
CA ALA A 37 5.98 4.85 -25.21
C ALA A 37 6.82 5.72 -24.26
N ILE A 38 6.74 7.05 -24.39
CA ILE A 38 7.36 7.97 -23.43
C ILE A 38 6.71 7.85 -22.05
N PHE A 39 5.39 7.76 -22.02
CA PHE A 39 4.65 7.63 -20.78
C PHE A 39 4.91 6.27 -20.10
N GLU A 40 4.98 5.19 -20.85
CA GLU A 40 5.36 3.86 -20.36
C GLU A 40 6.78 3.84 -19.79
N ALA A 41 7.74 4.47 -20.47
CA ALA A 41 9.10 4.61 -19.97
C ALA A 41 9.17 5.43 -18.68
N LEU A 42 8.40 6.52 -18.60
CA LEU A 42 8.28 7.31 -17.38
C LEU A 42 7.67 6.46 -16.22
N THR A 43 6.66 5.66 -16.52
CA THR A 43 6.05 4.76 -15.56
C THR A 43 7.07 3.74 -15.04
N ALA A 44 7.81 3.08 -15.95
CA ALA A 44 8.84 2.11 -15.59
C ALA A 44 9.92 2.73 -14.72
N SER A 45 10.44 3.90 -15.10
CA SER A 45 11.46 4.62 -14.32
C SER A 45 10.95 5.01 -12.92
N THR A 46 9.67 5.39 -12.81
CA THR A 46 9.07 5.71 -11.50
C THR A 46 8.88 4.45 -10.65
N GLU A 47 8.63 3.31 -11.27
CA GLU A 47 8.56 2.02 -10.58
C GLU A 47 9.93 1.57 -10.07
N GLU A 48 10.97 1.68 -10.90
CA GLU A 48 12.34 1.37 -10.51
C GLU A 48 12.80 2.24 -9.34
N GLN A 49 12.52 3.55 -9.37
CA GLN A 49 12.81 4.45 -8.27
C GLN A 49 12.07 4.02 -6.99
N TYR A 50 10.77 3.76 -7.08
CA TYR A 50 9.97 3.33 -5.93
C TYR A 50 10.55 2.06 -5.29
N GLU A 51 10.83 1.04 -6.09
CA GLU A 51 11.39 -0.22 -5.61
C GLU A 51 12.77 -0.05 -4.97
N ALA A 52 13.65 0.74 -5.62
CA ALA A 52 14.98 1.03 -5.09
C ALA A 52 14.93 1.77 -3.74
N ASP A 53 14.00 2.71 -3.58
CA ASP A 53 13.90 3.51 -2.36
C ASP A 53 13.20 2.74 -1.22
N THR A 54 12.16 1.98 -1.53
CA THR A 54 11.48 1.15 -0.52
C THR A 54 12.32 -0.06 -0.10
N GLY A 55 13.14 -0.60 -1.01
CA GLY A 55 14.11 -1.65 -0.70
C GLY A 55 15.15 -1.25 0.35
N LYS A 56 15.47 0.05 0.48
CA LYS A 56 16.36 0.57 1.54
C LYS A 56 15.78 0.43 2.97
N ILE A 57 14.48 0.21 3.05
CA ILE A 57 13.76 -0.02 4.31
C ILE A 57 13.16 -1.43 4.36
N ASP A 58 13.72 -2.38 3.61
CA ASP A 58 13.28 -3.77 3.53
C ASP A 58 11.80 -3.93 3.13
N ILE A 59 11.38 -3.19 2.10
CA ILE A 59 10.06 -3.32 1.48
C ILE A 59 10.24 -3.53 -0.03
N HIS A 60 10.00 -4.75 -0.48
CA HIS A 60 10.20 -5.20 -1.87
C HIS A 60 8.88 -5.64 -2.49
N VAL A 61 8.07 -4.68 -2.93
CA VAL A 61 6.69 -4.95 -3.42
C VAL A 61 6.66 -5.89 -4.62
N GLN A 62 7.77 -6.04 -5.35
CA GLN A 62 7.89 -6.96 -6.48
C GLN A 62 8.35 -8.37 -6.07
N ASP A 63 8.95 -8.53 -4.89
CA ASP A 63 9.45 -9.80 -4.40
C ASP A 63 9.14 -9.99 -2.92
N VAL A 64 7.92 -10.39 -2.63
CA VAL A 64 7.41 -10.60 -1.28
C VAL A 64 8.26 -11.59 -0.46
N ALA A 65 8.94 -12.54 -1.12
CA ALA A 65 9.72 -13.56 -0.43
C ALA A 65 10.92 -12.98 0.33
N GLN A 66 11.45 -11.84 -0.11
CA GLN A 66 12.53 -11.13 0.59
C GLN A 66 12.07 -10.54 1.92
N ASP A 67 10.81 -10.12 2.01
CA ASP A 67 10.29 -9.39 3.17
C ASP A 67 9.66 -10.32 4.22
N ILE A 68 9.25 -11.54 3.86
CA ILE A 68 8.61 -12.48 4.79
C ILE A 68 9.41 -12.63 6.10
N PRO A 69 10.76 -12.83 6.11
CA PRO A 69 11.51 -12.95 7.35
C PRO A 69 11.42 -11.72 8.27
N VAL A 70 11.32 -10.53 7.69
CA VAL A 70 11.17 -9.27 8.45
C VAL A 70 9.82 -9.21 9.15
N PHE A 71 8.77 -9.69 8.48
CA PHE A 71 7.41 -9.68 9.02
C PHE A 71 7.12 -10.80 10.01
N MET A 72 7.92 -11.89 10.03
CA MET A 72 7.77 -12.98 11.00
C MET A 72 8.03 -12.56 12.46
N GLU A 73 8.91 -11.59 12.68
CA GLU A 73 9.32 -11.16 14.01
C GLU A 73 8.93 -9.68 14.27
N ILE A 74 7.97 -9.16 13.52
CA ILE A 74 7.65 -7.74 13.56
C ILE A 74 6.88 -7.35 14.83
N SER A 75 7.35 -6.33 15.54
CA SER A 75 6.58 -5.69 16.60
C SER A 75 5.59 -4.64 16.05
N GLU A 76 4.58 -4.28 16.86
CA GLU A 76 3.62 -3.23 16.50
C GLU A 76 4.31 -1.90 16.16
N ASP A 77 5.27 -1.47 16.98
CA ASP A 77 6.00 -0.22 16.75
C ASP A 77 6.86 -0.28 15.49
N PHE A 78 7.51 -1.40 15.22
CA PHE A 78 8.31 -1.58 14.01
C PHE A 78 7.44 -1.60 12.76
N LEU A 79 6.28 -2.26 12.80
CA LEU A 79 5.30 -2.23 11.72
C LEU A 79 4.83 -0.80 11.45
N TYR A 80 4.48 -0.06 12.51
CA TYR A 80 4.10 1.33 12.36
C TYR A 80 5.20 2.18 11.72
N ASP A 81 6.44 2.03 12.14
CA ASP A 81 7.56 2.79 11.57
C ASP A 81 7.76 2.48 10.07
N LYS A 82 7.64 1.23 9.65
CA LYS A 82 7.71 0.84 8.24
C LYS A 82 6.58 1.51 7.42
N VAL A 83 5.34 1.40 7.89
CA VAL A 83 4.19 1.99 7.20
C VAL A 83 4.27 3.52 7.17
N ARG A 84 4.71 4.15 8.27
CA ARG A 84 4.92 5.60 8.34
C ARG A 84 5.96 6.05 7.32
N GLN A 85 7.10 5.37 7.20
CA GLN A 85 8.14 5.69 6.23
C GLN A 85 7.61 5.61 4.79
N ILE A 86 6.86 4.57 4.44
CA ILE A 86 6.21 4.46 3.12
C ILE A 86 5.18 5.56 2.90
N PHE A 87 4.39 5.88 3.92
CA PHE A 87 3.39 6.95 3.87
C PHE A 87 4.04 8.31 3.60
N GLU A 88 5.04 8.69 4.41
CA GLU A 88 5.80 9.94 4.25
C GLU A 88 6.54 9.99 2.91
N TYR A 89 7.22 8.92 2.49
CA TYR A 89 7.85 8.82 1.18
C TYR A 89 6.84 9.03 0.04
N SER A 90 5.69 8.40 0.14
CA SER A 90 4.63 8.55 -0.86
C SER A 90 4.12 9.99 -0.99
N LEU A 91 4.14 10.77 0.10
CA LEU A 91 3.70 12.17 0.11
C LEU A 91 4.78 13.15 -0.29
N HIS A 92 6.03 12.94 0.16
CA HIS A 92 7.08 13.94 0.12
C HIS A 92 8.10 13.74 -1.00
N ASP A 93 8.28 12.52 -1.54
CA ASP A 93 9.09 12.37 -2.74
C ASP A 93 8.39 13.07 -3.91
N GLU A 94 9.08 14.01 -4.52
CA GLU A 94 8.50 14.89 -5.55
C GLU A 94 8.05 14.09 -6.78
N THR A 95 8.85 13.12 -7.22
CA THR A 95 8.55 12.30 -8.39
C THR A 95 7.37 11.36 -8.11
N ILE A 96 7.42 10.64 -7.01
CA ILE A 96 6.41 9.64 -6.64
C ILE A 96 5.06 10.29 -6.37
N SER A 97 5.03 11.36 -5.56
CA SER A 97 3.78 12.06 -5.23
C SER A 97 3.16 12.74 -6.45
N ARG A 98 3.98 13.37 -7.29
CA ARG A 98 3.52 14.03 -8.53
C ARG A 98 2.99 13.02 -9.54
N PHE A 99 3.69 11.90 -9.72
CA PHE A 99 3.26 10.83 -10.64
C PHE A 99 1.94 10.20 -10.14
N ARG A 100 1.83 9.87 -8.86
CA ARG A 100 0.61 9.30 -8.27
C ARG A 100 -0.60 10.23 -8.42
N ARG A 101 -0.46 11.52 -8.09
CA ARG A 101 -1.54 12.52 -8.25
C ARG A 101 -1.96 12.67 -9.72
N MET A 102 -1.00 12.73 -10.63
CA MET A 102 -1.28 12.74 -12.06
C MET A 102 -2.09 11.50 -12.47
N MET A 103 -1.65 10.30 -12.10
CA MET A 103 -2.35 9.05 -12.40
C MET A 103 -3.76 9.02 -11.81
N THR A 104 -3.95 9.56 -10.61
CA THR A 104 -5.27 9.68 -9.96
C THR A 104 -6.24 10.54 -10.78
N LEU A 105 -5.76 11.61 -11.41
CA LEU A 105 -6.58 12.46 -12.27
C LEU A 105 -6.86 11.84 -13.64
N GLU A 106 -5.90 11.13 -14.20
CA GLU A 106 -5.98 10.60 -15.56
C GLU A 106 -6.66 9.24 -15.68
N GLN A 107 -6.82 8.48 -14.58
CA GLN A 107 -7.37 7.13 -14.59
C GLN A 107 -8.77 7.00 -15.21
N PHE A 108 -9.56 8.06 -15.20
CA PHE A 108 -10.92 8.05 -15.77
C PHE A 108 -11.01 8.56 -17.21
N ARG A 109 -9.87 8.95 -17.82
CA ARG A 109 -9.82 9.51 -19.17
C ARG A 109 -9.50 8.48 -20.23
N SER A 110 -8.82 7.39 -19.87
CA SER A 110 -8.42 6.34 -20.80
C SER A 110 -8.46 4.98 -20.12
N PRO A 111 -9.00 3.94 -20.77
CA PRO A 111 -8.98 2.57 -20.25
C PRO A 111 -7.56 2.07 -19.95
N GLU A 112 -6.56 2.46 -20.74
CA GLU A 112 -5.17 2.07 -20.57
C GLU A 112 -4.59 2.67 -19.28
N LEU A 113 -4.89 3.95 -19.01
CA LEU A 113 -4.46 4.63 -17.76
C LEU A 113 -5.21 4.08 -16.54
N ALA A 114 -6.49 3.73 -16.70
CA ALA A 114 -7.26 3.07 -15.66
C ALA A 114 -6.65 1.71 -15.30
N ALA A 115 -6.31 0.88 -16.28
CA ALA A 115 -5.68 -0.42 -16.08
C ALA A 115 -4.30 -0.27 -15.41
N LEU A 116 -3.50 0.69 -15.85
CA LEU A 116 -2.19 0.98 -15.27
C LEU A 116 -2.30 1.45 -13.81
N TYR A 117 -3.26 2.33 -13.52
CA TYR A 117 -3.55 2.77 -12.16
C TYR A 117 -3.94 1.60 -11.26
N SER A 118 -4.91 0.79 -11.69
CA SER A 118 -5.39 -0.38 -10.94
C SER A 118 -4.25 -1.34 -10.65
N LYS A 119 -3.47 -1.71 -11.67
CA LYS A 119 -2.34 -2.62 -11.52
C LYS A 119 -1.30 -2.09 -10.52
N ARG A 120 -0.94 -0.79 -10.60
CA ARG A 120 0.16 -0.22 -9.80
C ARG A 120 -0.26 0.10 -8.38
N TYR A 121 -1.40 0.77 -8.20
CA TYR A 121 -1.78 1.36 -6.91
C TYR A 121 -2.79 0.52 -6.12
N VAL A 122 -3.34 -0.55 -6.72
CA VAL A 122 -4.32 -1.39 -6.05
C VAL A 122 -3.86 -2.85 -6.06
N GLU A 123 -3.85 -3.48 -7.23
CA GLU A 123 -3.69 -4.93 -7.35
C GLU A 123 -2.34 -5.43 -6.81
N ARG A 124 -1.23 -4.76 -7.20
CA ARG A 124 0.11 -5.16 -6.78
C ARG A 124 0.32 -5.00 -5.28
N ILE A 125 -0.16 -3.91 -4.71
CA ILE A 125 -0.03 -3.64 -3.27
C ILE A 125 -0.86 -4.65 -2.48
N LEU A 126 -2.07 -4.95 -2.91
CA LEU A 126 -2.92 -5.96 -2.28
C LEU A 126 -2.30 -7.36 -2.40
N ALA A 127 -1.78 -7.74 -3.59
CA ALA A 127 -1.14 -9.04 -3.79
C ALA A 127 0.11 -9.22 -2.92
N TYR A 128 0.93 -8.18 -2.77
CA TYR A 128 2.08 -8.16 -1.88
C TYR A 128 1.67 -8.45 -0.43
N HIS A 129 0.72 -7.69 0.12
CA HIS A 129 0.28 -7.89 1.50
C HIS A 129 -0.44 -9.23 1.71
N ALA A 130 -1.23 -9.67 0.74
CA ALA A 130 -1.84 -11.00 0.78
C ALA A 130 -0.78 -12.12 0.81
N GLY A 131 0.35 -11.93 0.11
CA GLY A 131 1.50 -12.81 0.16
C GLY A 131 2.13 -12.88 1.55
N ILE A 132 2.37 -11.73 2.18
CA ILE A 132 2.86 -11.65 3.57
C ILE A 132 1.88 -12.34 4.53
N PHE A 133 0.59 -11.99 4.49
CA PHE A 133 -0.40 -12.59 5.41
C PHE A 133 -0.54 -14.09 5.20
N ARG A 134 -0.46 -14.58 3.97
CA ARG A 134 -0.45 -16.05 3.70
C ARG A 134 0.72 -16.74 4.37
N ALA A 135 1.92 -16.14 4.35
CA ALA A 135 3.08 -16.68 5.02
C ALA A 135 2.95 -16.64 6.55
N LEU A 136 2.46 -15.52 7.11
CA LEU A 136 2.24 -15.36 8.56
C LEU A 136 1.15 -16.31 9.10
N ILE A 137 0.10 -16.59 8.32
CA ILE A 137 -0.92 -17.59 8.66
C ILE A 137 -0.29 -18.99 8.64
N ALA A 138 0.50 -19.31 7.61
CA ALA A 138 1.11 -20.62 7.47
C ALA A 138 2.14 -20.92 8.60
N SER A 139 2.80 -19.91 9.13
CA SER A 139 3.71 -20.03 10.28
C SER A 139 3.00 -20.05 11.64
N GLY A 140 1.73 -19.66 11.70
CA GLY A 140 0.97 -19.55 12.95
C GLY A 140 1.20 -18.25 13.72
N GLU A 141 1.84 -17.23 13.12
CA GLU A 141 2.07 -15.93 13.75
C GLU A 141 0.78 -15.11 13.88
N ILE A 142 -0.13 -15.28 12.96
CA ILE A 142 -1.44 -14.62 12.97
C ILE A 142 -2.59 -15.62 12.81
N ARG A 143 -3.81 -15.16 13.11
CA ARG A 143 -5.02 -15.96 12.98
C ARG A 143 -5.23 -16.41 11.53
N ALA A 144 -5.77 -17.63 11.39
CA ALA A 144 -6.14 -18.19 10.08
C ALA A 144 -7.41 -17.49 9.55
N GLU A 145 -7.21 -16.51 8.68
CA GLU A 145 -8.25 -15.75 8.00
C GLU A 145 -7.97 -15.72 6.49
N ASP A 146 -8.87 -15.16 5.71
CA ASP A 146 -8.64 -14.94 4.28
C ASP A 146 -7.53 -13.88 4.07
N PRO A 147 -6.37 -14.24 3.49
CA PRO A 147 -5.25 -13.31 3.32
C PRO A 147 -5.57 -12.14 2.38
N ASP A 148 -6.46 -12.31 1.40
CA ASP A 148 -6.86 -11.23 0.50
C ASP A 148 -7.79 -10.24 1.22
N ALA A 149 -8.68 -10.72 2.09
CA ALA A 149 -9.49 -9.87 2.95
C ALA A 149 -8.63 -9.10 3.95
N LEU A 150 -7.63 -9.75 4.57
CA LEU A 150 -6.68 -9.09 5.47
C LEU A 150 -5.89 -8.00 4.74
N ALA A 151 -5.42 -8.28 3.51
CA ALA A 151 -4.72 -7.28 2.69
C ALA A 151 -5.61 -6.07 2.41
N MET A 152 -6.86 -6.28 2.04
CA MET A 152 -7.82 -5.20 1.80
C MET A 152 -8.04 -4.37 3.08
N MET A 153 -8.28 -5.01 4.22
CA MET A 153 -8.50 -4.33 5.51
C MET A 153 -7.28 -3.51 5.94
N TYR A 154 -6.08 -3.99 5.66
CA TYR A 154 -4.84 -3.33 6.04
C TYR A 154 -4.50 -2.15 5.14
N VAL A 155 -4.59 -2.35 3.82
CA VAL A 155 -4.11 -1.41 2.80
C VAL A 155 -5.09 -0.25 2.56
N ALA A 156 -6.41 -0.53 2.51
CA ALA A 156 -7.39 0.48 2.11
C ALA A 156 -7.39 1.75 2.99
N PRO A 157 -7.29 1.68 4.33
CA PRO A 157 -7.18 2.88 5.16
C PRO A 157 -5.91 3.69 4.87
N VAL A 158 -4.77 3.04 4.61
CA VAL A 158 -3.50 3.72 4.28
C VAL A 158 -3.65 4.53 2.99
N LEU A 159 -4.19 3.91 1.93
CA LEU A 159 -4.46 4.60 0.66
C LEU A 159 -5.46 5.75 0.82
N THR A 160 -6.46 5.57 1.67
CA THR A 160 -7.44 6.62 2.00
C THR A 160 -6.77 7.82 2.66
N LEU A 161 -5.89 7.58 3.63
CA LEU A 161 -5.15 8.64 4.34
C LEU A 161 -4.19 9.39 3.41
N ILE A 162 -3.46 8.68 2.53
CA ILE A 162 -2.64 9.30 1.48
C ILE A 162 -3.51 10.21 0.61
N GLY A 163 -4.68 9.72 0.17
CA GLY A 163 -5.61 10.50 -0.64
C GLY A 163 -6.20 11.72 0.08
N ILE A 164 -6.32 11.70 1.41
CA ILE A 164 -6.69 12.88 2.21
C ILE A 164 -5.56 13.91 2.17
N CYS A 165 -4.32 13.50 2.44
CA CYS A 165 -3.16 14.39 2.42
C CYS A 165 -2.88 14.99 1.03
N ASP A 166 -3.16 14.24 -0.06
CA ASP A 166 -3.06 14.80 -1.41
C ASP A 166 -3.99 15.98 -1.67
N ARG A 167 -5.16 15.98 -1.05
CA ARG A 167 -6.18 17.03 -1.19
C ARG A 167 -6.08 18.10 -0.12
N GLN A 168 -5.58 17.75 1.07
CA GLN A 168 -5.52 18.59 2.27
C GLN A 168 -4.20 18.32 3.00
N PRO A 169 -3.05 18.83 2.48
CA PRO A 169 -1.72 18.58 3.05
C PRO A 169 -1.58 19.00 4.51
N GLU A 170 -2.33 20.02 4.92
CA GLU A 170 -2.36 20.51 6.30
C GLU A 170 -2.89 19.48 7.32
N ARG A 171 -3.53 18.40 6.86
CA ARG A 171 -4.06 17.32 7.71
C ARG A 171 -3.08 16.17 7.91
N GLU A 172 -1.84 16.30 7.49
CA GLU A 172 -0.87 15.19 7.58
C GLU A 172 -0.68 14.68 9.00
N ALA A 173 -0.55 15.59 9.98
CA ALA A 173 -0.42 15.20 11.39
C ALA A 173 -1.63 14.39 11.89
N GLU A 174 -2.85 14.79 11.52
CA GLU A 174 -4.07 14.02 11.82
C GLU A 174 -4.06 12.64 11.13
N CYS A 175 -3.61 12.59 9.88
CA CYS A 175 -3.54 11.34 9.12
C CYS A 175 -2.49 10.38 9.71
N LEU A 176 -1.35 10.87 10.17
CA LEU A 176 -0.34 10.06 10.85
C LEU A 176 -0.86 9.47 12.16
N GLU A 177 -1.62 10.24 12.94
CA GLU A 177 -2.26 9.70 14.15
C GLU A 177 -3.29 8.61 13.83
N LYS A 178 -4.12 8.80 12.80
CA LYS A 178 -5.05 7.77 12.31
C LYS A 178 -4.33 6.53 11.76
N LEU A 179 -3.20 6.73 11.11
CA LEU A 179 -2.35 5.65 10.63
C LEU A 179 -1.84 4.79 11.80
N ARG A 180 -1.36 5.43 12.87
CA ARG A 180 -0.92 4.74 14.09
C ARG A 180 -2.07 3.93 14.71
N GLN A 181 -3.23 4.54 14.87
CA GLN A 181 -4.43 3.89 15.42
C GLN A 181 -4.84 2.68 14.56
N HIS A 182 -4.82 2.82 13.23
CA HIS A 182 -5.14 1.74 12.31
C HIS A 182 -4.17 0.57 12.43
N VAL A 183 -2.85 0.83 12.39
CA VAL A 183 -1.82 -0.21 12.49
C VAL A 183 -1.93 -0.93 13.83
N SER A 184 -2.06 -0.19 14.93
CA SER A 184 -2.23 -0.73 16.27
C SER A 184 -3.45 -1.63 16.41
N LEU A 185 -4.61 -1.16 15.92
CA LEU A 185 -5.84 -1.95 15.94
C LEU A 185 -5.69 -3.22 15.10
N PHE A 186 -5.20 -3.10 13.86
CA PHE A 186 -5.01 -4.23 12.97
C PHE A 186 -4.06 -5.27 13.58
N PHE A 187 -2.91 -4.82 14.09
CA PHE A 187 -1.93 -5.70 14.74
C PHE A 187 -2.56 -6.54 15.85
N ARG A 188 -3.29 -5.90 16.77
CA ARG A 188 -3.98 -6.62 17.87
C ARG A 188 -5.08 -7.55 17.39
N MET A 189 -5.74 -7.25 16.30
CA MET A 189 -6.80 -8.10 15.75
C MET A 189 -6.27 -9.40 15.14
N VAL A 190 -5.12 -9.33 14.45
CA VAL A 190 -4.61 -10.48 13.68
C VAL A 190 -3.63 -11.35 14.46
N HIS A 191 -2.81 -10.77 15.34
CA HIS A 191 -1.83 -11.54 16.12
C HIS A 191 -2.52 -12.40 17.19
N LEU A 192 -2.03 -13.61 17.34
CA LEU A 192 -2.42 -14.51 18.42
C LEU A 192 -1.75 -14.00 19.70
N GLY A 193 -2.45 -13.14 20.45
CA GLY A 193 -1.93 -12.63 21.72
C GLY A 193 -1.64 -13.77 22.69
N VAL A 194 -0.60 -13.65 23.49
CA VAL A 194 -0.19 -14.58 24.57
C VAL A 194 -1.27 -14.69 25.68
N SER A 195 -2.44 -14.07 25.55
CA SER A 195 -3.43 -13.91 26.60
C SER A 195 -4.79 -14.60 26.42
N ASP A 196 -5.02 -15.43 25.39
CA ASP A 196 -6.25 -16.24 25.33
C ASP A 196 -6.11 -17.65 25.95
N ALA A 197 -4.93 -18.03 26.40
CA ALA A 197 -4.69 -19.30 27.08
C ALA A 197 -5.25 -19.36 28.54
N GLY A 198 -5.98 -18.35 28.98
CA GLY A 198 -6.50 -18.25 30.37
C GLY A 198 -7.98 -17.98 30.52
N ARG A 199 -8.76 -17.93 29.44
CA ARG A 199 -10.22 -17.78 29.50
C ARG A 199 -10.96 -19.04 29.09
N GLU A 200 -10.65 -20.16 29.72
CA GLU A 200 -11.69 -21.17 29.97
C GLU A 200 -12.62 -20.57 31.02
N THR A 201 -13.65 -19.89 30.60
CA THR A 201 -14.79 -19.57 31.46
C THR A 201 -15.45 -20.88 31.82
N THR A 202 -15.25 -21.30 33.05
CA THR A 202 -16.13 -22.26 33.74
C THR A 202 -17.54 -21.64 33.69
N ILE A 203 -18.33 -22.06 32.72
CA ILE A 203 -19.76 -21.81 32.74
C ILE A 203 -20.30 -22.73 33.84
N GLU A 204 -20.35 -22.23 35.07
CA GLU A 204 -21.18 -22.87 36.10
C GLU A 204 -22.63 -22.86 35.61
N ASN A 205 -23.12 -24.05 35.41
CA ASN A 205 -24.52 -24.29 35.06
C ASN A 205 -25.40 -24.08 36.32
N PRO A 206 -26.24 -23.03 36.41
CA PRO A 206 -27.00 -22.73 37.62
C PRO A 206 -28.21 -23.63 37.83
N ASN A 207 -28.35 -24.76 37.11
CA ASN A 207 -29.50 -25.68 37.19
C ASN A 207 -29.11 -27.12 37.52
N GLN A 208 -28.23 -27.34 38.49
CA GLN A 208 -28.08 -28.68 39.05
C GLN A 208 -28.89 -28.76 40.37
N PRO A 209 -30.00 -29.53 40.46
CA PRO A 209 -30.75 -29.65 41.68
C PRO A 209 -29.96 -30.48 42.72
N ASP A 210 -29.86 -29.95 43.92
CA ASP A 210 -29.32 -30.61 45.10
C ASP A 210 -29.98 -31.97 45.36
N ALA A 211 -29.23 -33.04 45.16
CA ALA A 211 -29.59 -34.38 45.58
C ALA A 211 -29.01 -34.65 46.98
N LYS A 212 -29.61 -34.07 48.01
CA LYS A 212 -29.45 -34.52 49.38
C LYS A 212 -30.78 -34.33 50.12
N THR A 213 -31.59 -35.37 50.15
CA THR A 213 -32.39 -35.77 51.32
C THR A 213 -33.05 -37.08 50.98
N GLN A 214 -32.55 -38.14 51.54
CA GLN A 214 -33.44 -39.20 52.15
C GLN A 214 -32.57 -40.26 52.85
N CYS A 215 -32.88 -40.36 54.10
CA CYS A 215 -32.62 -41.43 55.15
C CYS A 215 -31.19 -41.46 55.71
#